data_1e812bb3be0a5424d14852c50f3b728c
#
_entry.id   1e812bb3be0a5424d14852c50f3b728c
#
_cell.length_a   1.000
_cell.length_b   1.000
_cell.length_c   1.000
_cell.angle_alpha   90.00
_cell.angle_beta   90.00
_cell.angle_gamma   90.00
#
_symmetry.space_group_name_H-M   'P 1'
#
loop_
_entity.id
_entity.type
_entity.pdbx_description
1 polymer ?
#
loop_
_entity_poly.entity_id
_entity_poly.type
_entity_poly.pdbx_seq_one_letter_code
_entity_poly.pdbx_strand_id
1 'polypeptide(L)'
;GDLVRVRRGVYTVRGVCPSVATAAAHGGVIACTTAARHIGLWVLHADDTVHVWMTGRGHRYAHPGCTCVEHWDSAADEAPLTAPSVPRILRQILTCHGVEAFFVALESALHQGMLDARGRAWLESHTTAAARDAIAFARDDAESGLESLLRWRLRPHGLSLRTQVVIPTRSRVDFLIGARLLVEVDGRQNHDGPSMRHKDLVRDADAATWGYVTLRFDYAMVVHDWELVEAAILAQVVGARPSP
;
A
#
# COMPACT_ATOMS: atom_id res chain seq x y z
N GLY A 1 -5.10 32.19 -14.91
CA GLY A 1 -5.98 31.03 -14.64
C GLY A 1 -7.13 31.47 -13.78
N ASP A 2 -8.34 30.97 -14.09
CA ASP A 2 -9.56 31.33 -13.38
C ASP A 2 -9.51 30.78 -11.95
N LEU A 3 -9.67 31.66 -10.98
CA LEU A 3 -9.79 31.30 -9.56
C LEU A 3 -11.25 30.93 -9.24
N VAL A 4 -11.42 29.82 -8.53
CA VAL A 4 -12.70 29.37 -8.02
C VAL A 4 -12.70 29.50 -6.50
N ARG A 5 -13.72 30.17 -5.96
CA ARG A 5 -13.86 30.29 -4.52
C ARG A 5 -14.44 29.01 -3.94
N VAL A 6 -13.71 28.34 -3.04
CA VAL A 6 -14.17 27.14 -2.32
C VAL A 6 -14.86 27.48 -0.99
N ARG A 7 -14.40 28.54 -0.31
CA ARG A 7 -15.07 29.15 0.86
C ARG A 7 -14.63 30.60 1.04
N ARG A 8 -15.17 31.30 2.03
CA ARG A 8 -14.79 32.70 2.32
C ARG A 8 -13.28 32.80 2.59
N GLY A 9 -12.59 33.59 1.77
CA GLY A 9 -11.14 33.83 1.89
C GLY A 9 -10.25 32.70 1.37
N VAL A 10 -10.81 31.61 0.77
CA VAL A 10 -10.04 30.50 0.21
C VAL A 10 -10.45 30.27 -1.25
N TYR A 11 -9.47 30.26 -2.11
CA TYR A 11 -9.62 30.10 -3.56
C TYR A 11 -8.72 28.98 -4.06
N THR A 12 -9.12 28.35 -5.14
CA THR A 12 -8.34 27.36 -5.87
C THR A 12 -8.32 27.68 -7.37
N VAL A 13 -7.44 27.05 -8.11
CA VAL A 13 -7.47 27.13 -9.58
C VAL A 13 -8.56 26.20 -10.14
N ARG A 14 -9.14 26.56 -11.29
CA ARG A 14 -10.07 25.69 -12.00
C ARG A 14 -9.37 24.37 -12.37
N GLY A 15 -10.06 23.24 -12.15
CA GLY A 15 -9.52 21.89 -12.45
C GLY A 15 -8.64 21.30 -11.36
N VAL A 16 -8.54 21.91 -10.16
CA VAL A 16 -7.89 21.24 -9.03
C VAL A 16 -8.60 19.93 -8.70
N CYS A 17 -7.85 18.96 -8.18
CA CYS A 17 -8.39 17.68 -7.73
C CYS A 17 -9.58 17.90 -6.77
N PRO A 18 -10.74 17.26 -6.99
CA PRO A 18 -11.94 17.43 -6.15
C PRO A 18 -11.67 17.24 -4.66
N SER A 19 -10.87 16.24 -4.28
CA SER A 19 -10.51 15.98 -2.88
C SER A 19 -9.73 17.15 -2.25
N VAL A 20 -8.87 17.81 -3.01
CA VAL A 20 -8.12 18.99 -2.55
C VAL A 20 -9.08 20.17 -2.32
N ALA A 21 -10.02 20.40 -3.26
CA ALA A 21 -11.03 21.44 -3.11
C ALA A 21 -11.93 21.17 -1.90
N THR A 22 -12.35 19.93 -1.70
CA THR A 22 -13.17 19.50 -0.56
C THR A 22 -12.44 19.71 0.77
N ALA A 23 -11.17 19.30 0.88
CA ALA A 23 -10.37 19.51 2.08
C ALA A 23 -10.19 21.00 2.40
N ALA A 24 -9.93 21.84 1.38
CA ALA A 24 -9.82 23.28 1.54
C ALA A 24 -11.15 23.93 1.97
N ALA A 25 -12.29 23.46 1.42
CA ALA A 25 -13.61 23.90 1.86
C ALA A 25 -13.89 23.52 3.32
N HIS A 26 -13.46 22.33 3.73
CA HIS A 26 -13.58 21.83 5.10
C HIS A 26 -12.72 22.58 6.11
N GLY A 27 -11.62 23.18 5.69
CA GLY A 27 -10.74 24.02 6.52
C GLY A 27 -9.34 23.50 6.73
N GLY A 28 -8.96 22.41 6.04
CA GLY A 28 -7.64 21.79 6.12
C GLY A 28 -7.07 21.45 4.75
N VAL A 29 -6.20 20.47 4.72
CA VAL A 29 -5.59 19.89 3.52
C VAL A 29 -5.83 18.39 3.46
N ILE A 30 -5.69 17.78 2.28
CA ILE A 30 -5.83 16.32 2.15
C ILE A 30 -4.85 15.58 3.07
N ALA A 31 -5.29 14.43 3.60
CA ALA A 31 -4.58 13.65 4.60
C ALA A 31 -4.69 12.15 4.35
N CYS A 32 -3.99 11.34 5.13
CA CYS A 32 -4.17 9.89 5.23
C CYS A 32 -4.22 9.21 3.83
N THR A 33 -5.19 8.32 3.60
CA THR A 33 -5.38 7.61 2.32
C THR A 33 -5.68 8.55 1.15
N THR A 34 -6.37 9.67 1.38
CA THR A 34 -6.63 10.68 0.34
C THR A 34 -5.31 11.32 -0.14
N ALA A 35 -4.45 11.73 0.79
CA ALA A 35 -3.14 12.30 0.45
C ALA A 35 -2.23 11.25 -0.16
N ALA A 36 -2.21 10.02 0.39
CA ALA A 36 -1.41 8.91 -0.12
C ALA A 36 -1.74 8.62 -1.60
N ARG A 37 -3.03 8.49 -1.95
CA ARG A 37 -3.47 8.31 -3.35
C ARG A 37 -3.07 9.49 -4.23
N HIS A 38 -3.20 10.71 -3.72
CA HIS A 38 -2.89 11.92 -4.47
C HIS A 38 -1.40 12.00 -4.88
N ILE A 39 -0.50 11.47 -4.04
CA ILE A 39 0.94 11.43 -4.33
C ILE A 39 1.41 10.09 -4.92
N GLY A 40 0.47 9.16 -5.22
CA GLY A 40 0.77 7.89 -5.89
C GLY A 40 1.26 6.76 -4.99
N LEU A 41 1.08 6.84 -3.66
CA LEU A 41 1.36 5.71 -2.77
C LEU A 41 0.28 4.63 -2.92
N TRP A 42 0.69 3.37 -2.74
CA TRP A 42 -0.26 2.25 -2.66
C TRP A 42 -1.13 2.37 -1.41
N VAL A 43 -2.43 2.15 -1.60
CA VAL A 43 -3.42 2.24 -0.54
C VAL A 43 -4.24 0.96 -0.53
N LEU A 44 -4.25 0.25 0.58
CA LEU A 44 -4.99 -1.01 0.72
C LEU A 44 -6.51 -0.82 0.71
N HIS A 45 -7.00 0.25 1.33
CA HIS A 45 -8.42 0.59 1.40
C HIS A 45 -8.66 1.90 0.64
N ALA A 46 -9.30 1.79 -0.51
CA ALA A 46 -9.74 2.94 -1.29
C ALA A 46 -11.23 3.17 -1.02
N ASP A 47 -11.55 4.08 -0.11
CA ASP A 47 -12.89 4.64 0.02
C ASP A 47 -12.98 6.01 -0.67
N ASP A 48 -14.20 6.50 -0.88
CA ASP A 48 -14.44 7.82 -1.48
C ASP A 48 -14.44 8.94 -0.42
N THR A 49 -14.16 8.59 0.83
CA THR A 49 -14.14 9.53 1.94
C THR A 49 -12.90 10.42 1.86
N VAL A 50 -13.11 11.72 1.95
CA VAL A 50 -12.00 12.67 1.96
C VAL A 50 -11.43 12.82 3.37
N HIS A 51 -10.19 12.39 3.55
CA HIS A 51 -9.44 12.59 4.78
C HIS A 51 -8.80 13.97 4.78
N VAL A 52 -8.99 14.72 5.86
CA VAL A 52 -8.55 16.11 6.00
C VAL A 52 -7.67 16.27 7.22
N TRP A 53 -6.47 16.78 7.03
CA TRP A 53 -5.62 17.17 8.13
C TRP A 53 -5.97 18.57 8.60
N MET A 54 -6.36 18.65 9.87
CA MET A 54 -6.67 19.87 10.58
C MET A 54 -5.51 20.21 11.51
N THR A 55 -4.87 21.34 11.27
CA THR A 55 -3.82 21.81 12.19
C THR A 55 -4.43 22.27 13.52
N GLY A 56 -3.67 22.23 14.63
CA GLY A 56 -4.17 22.45 16.00
C GLY A 56 -4.90 23.77 16.26
N ARG A 57 -4.87 24.74 15.34
CA ARG A 57 -5.68 25.98 15.33
C ARG A 57 -6.67 26.02 14.17
N GLY A 58 -6.83 24.92 13.44
CA GLY A 58 -7.78 24.79 12.34
C GLY A 58 -9.21 24.94 12.83
N HIS A 59 -10.07 25.43 11.95
CA HIS A 59 -11.51 25.52 12.18
C HIS A 59 -12.24 24.67 11.15
N ARG A 60 -13.13 23.82 11.63
CA ARG A 60 -14.02 23.02 10.77
C ARG A 60 -15.08 23.93 10.15
N TYR A 61 -15.21 23.86 8.83
CA TYR A 61 -16.27 24.54 8.09
C TYR A 61 -17.23 23.50 7.53
N ALA A 62 -18.49 23.58 7.95
CA ALA A 62 -19.54 22.73 7.40
C ALA A 62 -19.77 23.09 5.93
N HIS A 63 -19.91 22.06 5.08
CA HIS A 63 -20.29 22.19 3.68
C HIS A 63 -21.27 21.08 3.29
N PRO A 64 -22.14 21.30 2.27
CA PRO A 64 -23.16 20.32 1.87
C PRO A 64 -22.56 18.96 1.55
N GLY A 65 -23.17 17.87 2.04
CA GLY A 65 -22.73 16.49 1.77
C GLY A 65 -21.39 16.12 2.38
N CYS A 66 -20.91 16.84 3.39
CA CYS A 66 -19.62 16.57 4.02
C CYS A 66 -19.62 15.25 4.79
N THR A 67 -18.77 14.32 4.34
CA THR A 67 -18.44 13.05 5.02
C THR A 67 -16.94 12.97 5.36
N CYS A 68 -16.26 14.12 5.46
CA CYS A 68 -14.81 14.17 5.68
C CYS A 68 -14.41 13.54 7.01
N VAL A 69 -13.31 12.79 7.01
CA VAL A 69 -12.64 12.28 8.21
C VAL A 69 -11.52 13.24 8.60
N GLU A 70 -11.60 13.78 9.80
CA GLU A 70 -10.64 14.77 10.31
C GLU A 70 -9.48 14.08 11.03
N HIS A 71 -8.27 14.51 10.72
CA HIS A 71 -7.04 14.14 11.42
C HIS A 71 -6.50 15.37 12.14
N TRP A 72 -6.57 15.34 13.46
CA TRP A 72 -6.06 16.40 14.31
C TRP A 72 -4.70 16.00 14.88
N ASP A 73 -3.65 16.68 14.48
CA ASP A 73 -2.36 16.56 15.13
C ASP A 73 -1.63 17.91 15.15
N SER A 74 -0.72 18.08 16.09
CA SER A 74 0.08 19.29 16.19
C SER A 74 1.21 19.23 15.17
N ALA A 75 1.21 20.20 14.26
CA ALA A 75 2.34 20.50 13.40
C ALA A 75 2.95 21.81 13.87
N ALA A 76 3.83 21.73 14.87
CA ALA A 76 4.47 22.94 15.39
C ALA A 76 5.32 23.66 14.33
N ASP A 77 5.76 22.91 13.29
CA ASP A 77 6.75 23.36 12.32
C ASP A 77 6.24 23.42 10.86
N GLU A 78 4.95 23.17 10.60
CA GLU A 78 4.41 23.19 9.24
C GLU A 78 3.54 24.43 9.00
N ALA A 79 3.77 25.10 7.86
CA ALA A 79 2.99 26.28 7.49
C ALA A 79 1.51 25.92 7.23
N PRO A 80 0.56 26.81 7.50
CA PRO A 80 -0.85 26.59 7.18
C PRO A 80 -1.05 26.24 5.71
N LEU A 81 -1.92 25.28 5.42
CA LEU A 81 -2.26 24.79 4.07
C LEU A 81 -1.10 24.12 3.30
N THR A 82 -0.03 23.74 3.97
CA THR A 82 1.02 22.89 3.38
C THR A 82 0.55 21.44 3.37
N ALA A 83 0.83 20.71 2.28
CA ALA A 83 0.56 19.28 2.21
C ALA A 83 1.32 18.53 3.32
N PRO A 84 0.70 17.54 3.98
CA PRO A 84 1.39 16.77 5.01
C PRO A 84 2.60 16.03 4.43
N SER A 85 3.67 15.94 5.21
CA SER A 85 4.85 15.15 4.84
C SER A 85 4.51 13.65 4.73
N VAL A 86 5.29 12.91 3.93
CA VAL A 86 5.09 11.45 3.77
C VAL A 86 5.08 10.71 5.11
N PRO A 87 6.01 10.95 6.05
CA PRO A 87 5.93 10.32 7.38
C PRO A 87 4.62 10.61 8.13
N ARG A 88 4.09 11.83 8.01
CA ARG A 88 2.81 12.20 8.62
C ARG A 88 1.64 11.48 7.97
N ILE A 89 1.60 11.40 6.64
CA ILE A 89 0.59 10.63 5.90
C ILE A 89 0.59 9.18 6.37
N LEU A 90 1.76 8.54 6.45
CA LEU A 90 1.92 7.16 6.89
C LEU A 90 1.42 6.97 8.33
N ARG A 91 1.76 7.89 9.25
CA ARG A 91 1.25 7.86 10.63
C ARG A 91 -0.27 8.00 10.70
N GLN A 92 -0.86 8.85 9.86
CA GLN A 92 -2.32 9.00 9.78
C GLN A 92 -2.99 7.71 9.27
N ILE A 93 -2.41 7.04 8.27
CA ILE A 93 -2.88 5.72 7.79
C ILE A 93 -2.81 4.69 8.91
N LEU A 94 -1.71 4.63 9.67
CA LEU A 94 -1.58 3.74 10.81
C LEU A 94 -2.70 3.92 11.83
N THR A 95 -3.01 5.16 12.15
CA THR A 95 -4.04 5.50 13.16
C THR A 95 -5.45 5.18 12.65
N CYS A 96 -5.72 5.40 11.38
CA CYS A 96 -7.05 5.28 10.80
C CYS A 96 -7.37 3.86 10.30
N HIS A 97 -6.38 3.17 9.72
CA HIS A 97 -6.56 1.91 9.00
C HIS A 97 -5.71 0.75 9.54
N GLY A 98 -4.92 0.99 10.57
CA GLY A 98 -4.12 -0.05 11.22
C GLY A 98 -2.81 -0.39 10.50
N VAL A 99 -2.11 -1.40 11.04
CA VAL A 99 -0.73 -1.71 10.68
C VAL A 99 -0.58 -2.31 9.28
N GLU A 100 -1.54 -3.08 8.77
CA GLU A 100 -1.47 -3.65 7.41
C GLU A 100 -1.49 -2.56 6.35
N ALA A 101 -2.47 -1.64 6.44
CA ALA A 101 -2.57 -0.53 5.51
C ALA A 101 -1.36 0.41 5.61
N PHE A 102 -0.87 0.64 6.83
CA PHE A 102 0.36 1.38 7.06
C PHE A 102 1.56 0.71 6.38
N PHE A 103 1.71 -0.61 6.53
CA PHE A 103 2.82 -1.36 5.95
C PHE A 103 2.85 -1.30 4.43
N VAL A 104 1.70 -1.47 3.78
CA VAL A 104 1.56 -1.35 2.31
C VAL A 104 1.97 0.04 1.83
N ALA A 105 1.49 1.10 2.48
CA ALA A 105 1.84 2.47 2.12
C ALA A 105 3.31 2.82 2.43
N LEU A 106 3.87 2.25 3.51
CA LEU A 106 5.26 2.41 3.89
C LEU A 106 6.20 1.81 2.84
N GLU A 107 5.96 0.58 2.39
CA GLU A 107 6.76 -0.04 1.33
C GLU A 107 6.63 0.69 0.00
N SER A 108 5.43 1.20 -0.32
CA SER A 108 5.26 2.09 -1.46
C SER A 108 6.14 3.34 -1.38
N ALA A 109 6.19 3.96 -0.20
CA ALA A 109 7.02 5.16 0.00
C ALA A 109 8.52 4.85 -0.09
N LEU A 110 8.95 3.67 0.38
CA LEU A 110 10.33 3.19 0.25
C LEU A 110 10.67 2.90 -1.21
N HIS A 111 9.83 2.13 -1.91
CA HIS A 111 10.00 1.77 -3.32
C HIS A 111 10.11 3.00 -4.23
N GLN A 112 9.32 4.04 -3.96
CA GLN A 112 9.33 5.28 -4.73
C GLN A 112 10.41 6.28 -4.26
N GLY A 113 11.23 5.93 -3.24
CA GLY A 113 12.25 6.83 -2.69
C GLY A 113 11.67 8.08 -2.00
N MET A 114 10.41 8.03 -1.57
CA MET A 114 9.72 9.17 -0.94
C MET A 114 9.93 9.26 0.59
N LEU A 115 10.58 8.26 1.18
CA LEU A 115 10.87 8.19 2.61
C LEU A 115 12.38 8.08 2.85
N ASP A 116 12.97 9.16 3.27
CA ASP A 116 14.39 9.21 3.64
C ASP A 116 14.66 8.71 5.08
N ALA A 117 15.92 8.62 5.46
CA ALA A 117 16.34 8.19 6.79
C ALA A 117 15.78 9.08 7.92
N ARG A 118 15.66 10.38 7.69
CA ARG A 118 15.09 11.33 8.66
C ARG A 118 13.59 11.08 8.86
N GLY A 119 12.86 10.90 7.76
CA GLY A 119 11.43 10.56 7.80
C GLY A 119 11.17 9.22 8.47
N ARG A 120 12.02 8.21 8.23
CA ARG A 120 11.97 6.92 8.89
C ARG A 120 12.19 7.05 10.41
N ALA A 121 13.22 7.76 10.84
CA ALA A 121 13.50 8.01 12.25
C ALA A 121 12.35 8.78 12.94
N TRP A 122 11.75 9.73 12.23
CA TRP A 122 10.56 10.43 12.74
C TRP A 122 9.40 9.47 12.95
N LEU A 123 9.11 8.56 12.00
CA LEU A 123 8.06 7.54 12.16
C LEU A 123 8.34 6.63 13.36
N GLU A 124 9.57 6.13 13.50
CA GLU A 124 9.96 5.26 14.63
C GLU A 124 9.71 5.93 15.99
N SER A 125 9.95 7.24 16.09
CA SER A 125 9.75 8.00 17.33
C SER A 125 8.28 8.39 17.60
N HIS A 126 7.41 8.36 16.57
CA HIS A 126 6.02 8.83 16.67
C HIS A 126 4.99 7.73 16.46
N THR A 127 5.39 6.46 16.54
CA THR A 127 4.50 5.31 16.33
C THR A 127 4.57 4.28 17.45
N THR A 128 3.66 3.30 17.41
CA THR A 128 3.58 2.21 18.38
C THR A 128 4.69 1.17 18.18
N ALA A 129 4.87 0.26 19.15
CA ALA A 129 5.81 -0.86 19.03
C ALA A 129 5.50 -1.73 17.80
N ALA A 130 4.22 -2.10 17.58
CA ALA A 130 3.83 -2.89 16.42
C ALA A 130 4.15 -2.19 15.08
N ALA A 131 4.03 -0.87 15.01
CA ALA A 131 4.43 -0.11 13.83
C ALA A 131 5.94 -0.05 13.66
N ARG A 132 6.72 0.01 14.75
CA ARG A 132 8.19 -0.08 14.67
C ARG A 132 8.65 -1.44 14.15
N ASP A 133 7.98 -2.52 14.53
CA ASP A 133 8.24 -3.86 13.96
C ASP A 133 7.95 -3.90 12.47
N ALA A 134 6.87 -3.23 12.04
CA ALA A 134 6.55 -3.09 10.63
C ALA A 134 7.60 -2.26 9.88
N ILE A 135 8.07 -1.14 10.46
CA ILE A 135 9.13 -0.31 9.88
C ILE A 135 10.44 -1.11 9.74
N ALA A 136 10.80 -1.90 10.75
CA ALA A 136 12.00 -2.74 10.73
C ALA A 136 11.92 -3.85 9.66
N PHE A 137 10.71 -4.40 9.42
CA PHE A 137 10.46 -5.45 8.42
C PHE A 137 10.33 -4.91 7.00
N ALA A 138 10.00 -3.63 6.81
CA ALA A 138 9.73 -3.03 5.52
C ALA A 138 10.96 -2.97 4.61
N ARG A 139 10.75 -3.18 3.30
CA ARG A 139 11.74 -3.17 2.22
C ARG A 139 11.27 -2.29 1.06
N ASP A 140 12.13 -2.04 0.11
CA ASP A 140 11.88 -1.20 -1.08
C ASP A 140 11.70 -2.01 -2.38
N ASP A 141 11.73 -3.34 -2.28
CA ASP A 141 11.78 -4.25 -3.43
C ASP A 141 10.42 -4.85 -3.83
N ALA A 142 9.33 -4.53 -3.15
CA ALA A 142 7.99 -4.82 -3.63
C ALA A 142 7.64 -3.93 -4.82
N GLU A 143 6.94 -4.46 -5.82
CA GLU A 143 6.49 -3.71 -7.00
C GLU A 143 4.99 -3.36 -6.94
N SER A 144 4.28 -3.92 -5.97
CA SER A 144 2.86 -3.64 -5.75
C SER A 144 2.45 -3.70 -4.29
N GLY A 145 1.33 -3.03 -3.98
CA GLY A 145 0.74 -3.11 -2.64
C GLY A 145 0.25 -4.51 -2.27
N LEU A 146 -0.09 -5.32 -3.27
CA LEU A 146 -0.54 -6.70 -3.06
C LEU A 146 0.63 -7.61 -2.65
N GLU A 147 1.80 -7.42 -3.27
CA GLU A 147 3.04 -8.09 -2.86
C GLU A 147 3.42 -7.72 -1.42
N SER A 148 3.36 -6.44 -1.07
CA SER A 148 3.61 -5.97 0.29
C SER A 148 2.66 -6.62 1.28
N LEU A 149 1.37 -6.69 0.98
CA LEU A 149 0.35 -7.29 1.84
C LEU A 149 0.59 -8.79 2.04
N LEU A 150 0.84 -9.54 0.96
CA LEU A 150 1.13 -10.98 1.02
C LEU A 150 2.36 -11.24 1.91
N ARG A 151 3.44 -10.49 1.71
CA ARG A 151 4.66 -10.62 2.50
C ARG A 151 4.42 -10.29 3.97
N TRP A 152 3.64 -9.26 4.28
CA TRP A 152 3.26 -8.90 5.64
C TRP A 152 2.49 -10.04 6.33
N ARG A 153 1.49 -10.59 5.66
CA ARG A 153 0.64 -11.66 6.19
C ARG A 153 1.39 -12.99 6.37
N LEU A 154 2.36 -13.29 5.52
CA LEU A 154 3.21 -14.48 5.65
C LEU A 154 4.32 -14.34 6.71
N ARG A 155 4.59 -13.14 7.22
CA ARG A 155 5.65 -12.89 8.21
C ARG A 155 5.63 -13.82 9.42
N PRO A 156 4.46 -14.14 10.04
CA PRO A 156 4.41 -14.99 11.23
C PRO A 156 4.94 -16.41 11.03
N HIS A 157 4.96 -16.88 9.78
CA HIS A 157 5.41 -18.24 9.43
C HIS A 157 6.92 -18.37 9.28
N GLY A 158 7.67 -17.27 9.29
CA GLY A 158 9.13 -17.31 9.18
C GLY A 158 9.65 -17.95 7.90
N LEU A 159 8.89 -17.89 6.80
CA LEU A 159 9.24 -18.52 5.53
C LEU A 159 10.44 -17.85 4.87
N SER A 160 11.32 -18.67 4.26
CA SER A 160 12.39 -18.16 3.38
C SER A 160 11.76 -17.65 2.08
N LEU A 161 11.51 -16.35 2.01
CA LEU A 161 10.83 -15.68 0.92
C LEU A 161 11.80 -14.73 0.21
N ARG A 162 12.04 -14.99 -1.07
CA ARG A 162 12.80 -14.13 -1.98
C ARG A 162 11.85 -13.45 -2.96
N THR A 163 12.03 -12.16 -3.17
CA THR A 163 11.21 -11.31 -4.03
C THR A 163 11.87 -11.11 -5.38
N GLN A 164 11.07 -10.89 -6.40
CA GLN A 164 11.50 -10.49 -7.75
C GLN A 164 12.60 -11.38 -8.33
N VAL A 165 12.42 -12.70 -8.22
CA VAL A 165 13.44 -13.69 -8.60
C VAL A 165 13.36 -14.02 -10.08
N VAL A 166 14.50 -13.99 -10.78
CA VAL A 166 14.61 -14.51 -12.15
C VAL A 166 14.95 -16.01 -12.06
N ILE A 167 14.07 -16.84 -12.58
CA ILE A 167 14.22 -18.30 -12.63
C ILE A 167 14.92 -18.76 -13.93
N PRO A 168 15.39 -20.03 -14.06
CA PRO A 168 16.11 -20.52 -15.24
C PRO A 168 15.38 -20.33 -16.57
N THR A 169 14.05 -20.32 -16.56
CA THR A 169 13.23 -20.01 -17.75
C THR A 169 13.31 -18.57 -18.21
N ARG A 170 14.13 -17.74 -17.55
CA ARG A 170 14.25 -16.28 -17.72
C ARG A 170 12.98 -15.49 -17.38
N SER A 171 11.99 -16.13 -16.77
CA SER A 171 10.82 -15.45 -16.21
C SER A 171 11.16 -14.82 -14.86
N ARG A 172 10.69 -13.61 -14.62
CA ARG A 172 10.73 -12.98 -13.29
C ARG A 172 9.42 -13.30 -12.58
N VAL A 173 9.51 -13.70 -11.32
CA VAL A 173 8.38 -14.06 -10.47
C VAL A 173 8.38 -13.19 -9.22
N ASP A 174 7.20 -12.87 -8.68
CA ASP A 174 7.08 -11.97 -7.53
C ASP A 174 7.74 -12.57 -6.30
N PHE A 175 7.53 -13.87 -6.06
CA PHE A 175 8.13 -14.56 -4.92
C PHE A 175 8.60 -15.97 -5.27
N LEU A 176 9.73 -16.33 -4.69
CA LEU A 176 10.17 -17.71 -4.55
C LEU A 176 10.25 -18.05 -3.07
N ILE A 177 9.41 -18.98 -2.62
CA ILE A 177 9.35 -19.48 -1.24
C ILE A 177 10.07 -20.83 -1.16
N GLY A 178 11.09 -20.89 -0.27
CA GLY A 178 11.97 -22.06 -0.20
C GLY A 178 12.73 -22.26 -1.51
N ALA A 179 12.79 -23.54 -1.98
CA ALA A 179 13.57 -23.89 -3.17
C ALA A 179 12.75 -23.96 -4.46
N ARG A 180 11.42 -24.11 -4.38
CA ARG A 180 10.62 -24.49 -5.57
C ARG A 180 9.24 -23.86 -5.68
N LEU A 181 8.70 -23.21 -4.65
CA LEU A 181 7.37 -22.62 -4.72
C LEU A 181 7.45 -21.21 -5.27
N LEU A 182 6.88 -21.02 -6.45
CA LEU A 182 6.69 -19.71 -7.07
C LEU A 182 5.31 -19.19 -6.67
N VAL A 183 5.26 -17.93 -6.26
CA VAL A 183 3.99 -17.25 -5.99
C VAL A 183 3.96 -15.96 -6.78
N GLU A 184 2.90 -15.75 -7.53
CA GLU A 184 2.59 -14.54 -8.27
C GLU A 184 1.28 -13.95 -7.76
N VAL A 185 1.23 -12.62 -7.62
CA VAL A 185 0.04 -11.89 -7.19
C VAL A 185 -0.36 -10.86 -8.23
N ASP A 186 -1.59 -10.96 -8.72
CA ASP A 186 -2.12 -10.08 -9.76
C ASP A 186 -3.13 -9.08 -9.17
N GLY A 187 -2.75 -7.82 -9.14
CA GLY A 187 -3.60 -6.71 -8.68
C GLY A 187 -4.58 -6.20 -9.75
N ARG A 188 -4.46 -6.66 -10.99
CA ARG A 188 -5.32 -6.22 -12.09
C ARG A 188 -6.55 -7.10 -12.19
N GLN A 189 -7.71 -6.48 -12.38
CA GLN A 189 -8.88 -7.21 -12.87
C GLN A 189 -8.53 -7.76 -14.26
N ASN A 190 -8.52 -9.10 -14.38
CA ASN A 190 -8.16 -9.81 -15.60
C ASN A 190 -9.05 -9.39 -16.77
N HIS A 191 -8.57 -8.43 -17.56
CA HIS A 191 -9.07 -8.17 -18.90
C HIS A 191 -8.11 -8.74 -19.97
N ASP A 192 -7.32 -9.74 -19.58
CA ASP A 192 -6.34 -10.38 -20.45
C ASP A 192 -7.02 -11.24 -21.49
N GLY A 193 -6.84 -10.85 -22.76
CA GLY A 193 -7.39 -11.61 -23.90
C GLY A 193 -6.77 -13.03 -23.98
N PRO A 194 -7.35 -13.91 -24.82
CA PRO A 194 -6.94 -15.32 -24.94
C PRO A 194 -5.43 -15.56 -25.16
N SER A 195 -4.74 -14.60 -25.79
CA SER A 195 -3.29 -14.69 -26.06
C SER A 195 -2.42 -14.52 -24.82
N MET A 196 -2.83 -13.72 -23.83
CA MET A 196 -2.08 -13.56 -22.57
C MET A 196 -2.21 -14.81 -21.70
N ARG A 197 -3.43 -15.33 -21.56
CA ARG A 197 -3.67 -16.58 -20.83
C ARG A 197 -2.86 -17.75 -21.39
N HIS A 198 -2.72 -17.86 -22.71
CA HIS A 198 -1.90 -18.90 -23.33
C HIS A 198 -0.41 -18.76 -22.93
N LYS A 199 0.13 -17.55 -22.94
CA LYS A 199 1.52 -17.29 -22.52
C LYS A 199 1.76 -17.68 -21.07
N ASP A 200 0.81 -17.39 -20.17
CA ASP A 200 0.91 -17.77 -18.77
C ASP A 200 0.90 -19.28 -18.57
N LEU A 201 0.03 -20.01 -19.28
CA LEU A 201 0.03 -21.49 -19.26
C LEU A 201 1.35 -22.09 -19.75
N VAL A 202 1.95 -21.52 -20.80
CA VAL A 202 3.26 -21.94 -21.31
C VAL A 202 4.36 -21.68 -20.28
N ARG A 203 4.36 -20.51 -19.62
CA ARG A 203 5.31 -20.17 -18.56
C ARG A 203 5.23 -21.13 -17.38
N ASP A 204 4.00 -21.46 -16.95
CA ASP A 204 3.79 -22.39 -15.84
C ASP A 204 4.25 -23.82 -16.20
N ALA A 205 3.94 -24.27 -17.42
CA ALA A 205 4.41 -25.57 -17.91
C ALA A 205 5.94 -25.63 -18.00
N ASP A 206 6.59 -24.57 -18.49
CA ASP A 206 8.05 -24.48 -18.56
C ASP A 206 8.67 -24.48 -17.14
N ALA A 207 8.15 -23.68 -16.21
CA ALA A 207 8.59 -23.68 -14.82
C ALA A 207 8.46 -25.08 -14.18
N ALA A 208 7.37 -25.80 -14.46
CA ALA A 208 7.16 -27.17 -13.96
C ALA A 208 8.21 -28.16 -14.47
N THR A 209 8.76 -28.00 -15.68
CA THR A 209 9.86 -28.87 -16.18
C THR A 209 11.15 -28.71 -15.35
N TRP A 210 11.31 -27.59 -14.66
CA TRP A 210 12.41 -27.32 -13.72
C TRP A 210 12.07 -27.70 -12.28
N GLY A 211 10.92 -28.32 -12.03
CA GLY A 211 10.49 -28.76 -10.71
C GLY A 211 9.88 -27.66 -9.84
N TYR A 212 9.53 -26.52 -10.41
CA TYR A 212 8.80 -25.47 -9.69
C TYR A 212 7.30 -25.79 -9.63
N VAL A 213 6.66 -25.30 -8.57
CA VAL A 213 5.21 -25.28 -8.40
C VAL A 213 4.80 -23.81 -8.41
N THR A 214 3.87 -23.42 -9.26
CA THR A 214 3.39 -22.03 -9.35
C THR A 214 2.01 -21.90 -8.70
N LEU A 215 1.85 -20.95 -7.79
CA LEU A 215 0.57 -20.48 -7.27
C LEU A 215 0.34 -19.06 -7.74
N ARG A 216 -0.88 -18.77 -8.19
CA ARG A 216 -1.30 -17.41 -8.59
C ARG A 216 -2.49 -17.00 -7.76
N PHE A 217 -2.45 -15.79 -7.24
CA PHE A 217 -3.51 -15.22 -6.44
C PHE A 217 -3.88 -13.84 -6.97
N ASP A 218 -5.16 -13.59 -7.08
CA ASP A 218 -5.68 -12.27 -7.43
C ASP A 218 -5.91 -11.40 -6.18
N TYR A 219 -6.34 -10.16 -6.43
CA TYR A 219 -6.65 -9.20 -5.39
C TYR A 219 -7.72 -9.72 -4.41
N ALA A 220 -8.79 -10.34 -4.93
CA ALA A 220 -9.89 -10.81 -4.09
C ALA A 220 -9.42 -11.91 -3.13
N MET A 221 -8.62 -12.84 -3.62
CA MET A 221 -8.05 -13.92 -2.81
C MET A 221 -7.13 -13.36 -1.71
N VAL A 222 -6.18 -12.49 -2.07
CA VAL A 222 -5.21 -11.98 -1.09
C VAL A 222 -5.88 -11.08 -0.06
N VAL A 223 -6.87 -10.27 -0.44
CA VAL A 223 -7.49 -9.28 0.47
C VAL A 223 -8.66 -9.88 1.25
N HIS A 224 -9.50 -10.71 0.60
CA HIS A 224 -10.78 -11.15 1.17
C HIS A 224 -10.80 -12.64 1.56
N ASP A 225 -9.99 -13.49 0.89
CA ASP A 225 -9.98 -14.94 1.12
C ASP A 225 -8.60 -15.42 1.60
N TRP A 226 -8.00 -14.66 2.51
CA TRP A 226 -6.62 -14.88 2.97
C TRP A 226 -6.37 -16.31 3.49
N GLU A 227 -7.33 -16.92 4.19
CA GLU A 227 -7.19 -18.27 4.74
C GLU A 227 -6.91 -19.31 3.64
N LEU A 228 -7.53 -19.15 2.46
CA LEU A 228 -7.27 -20.01 1.30
C LEU A 228 -5.84 -19.82 0.78
N VAL A 229 -5.39 -18.58 0.65
CA VAL A 229 -4.04 -18.24 0.17
C VAL A 229 -2.97 -18.80 1.11
N GLU A 230 -3.14 -18.55 2.40
CA GLU A 230 -2.24 -19.03 3.46
C GLU A 230 -2.16 -20.57 3.47
N ALA A 231 -3.31 -21.26 3.48
CA ALA A 231 -3.38 -22.72 3.47
C ALA A 231 -2.71 -23.31 2.23
N ALA A 232 -2.93 -22.74 1.04
CA ALA A 232 -2.33 -23.19 -0.20
C ALA A 232 -0.80 -23.07 -0.17
N ILE A 233 -0.27 -21.96 0.32
CA ILE A 233 1.18 -21.73 0.44
C ILE A 233 1.78 -22.71 1.45
N LEU A 234 1.19 -22.80 2.65
CA LEU A 234 1.71 -23.66 3.72
C LEU A 234 1.69 -25.15 3.33
N ALA A 235 0.65 -25.62 2.63
CA ALA A 235 0.60 -27.00 2.13
C ALA A 235 1.79 -27.34 1.23
N GLN A 236 2.23 -26.41 0.38
CA GLN A 236 3.39 -26.61 -0.50
C GLN A 236 4.71 -26.57 0.28
N VAL A 237 4.81 -25.73 1.29
CA VAL A 237 6.03 -25.62 2.12
C VAL A 237 6.21 -26.84 3.03
N VAL A 238 5.14 -27.35 3.65
CA VAL A 238 5.18 -28.54 4.53
C VAL A 238 5.39 -29.81 3.70
N GLY A 239 4.73 -29.95 2.53
CA GLY A 239 4.92 -31.10 1.63
C GLY A 239 6.30 -31.19 1.01
N ALA A 240 7.12 -30.14 1.12
CA ALA A 240 8.51 -30.10 0.66
C ALA A 240 9.53 -30.59 1.70
N ARG A 241 9.11 -30.94 2.92
CA ARG A 241 10.02 -31.59 3.87
C ARG A 241 10.39 -32.98 3.34
N PRO A 242 11.68 -33.32 3.19
CA PRO A 242 12.05 -34.68 2.85
C PRO A 242 11.47 -35.60 3.95
N SER A 243 10.80 -36.68 3.53
CA SER A 243 10.47 -37.77 4.44
C SER A 243 11.76 -38.23 5.13
N PRO A 244 11.73 -38.52 6.41
CA PRO A 244 12.92 -38.94 7.16
C PRO A 244 13.54 -40.22 6.63
#